data_f5c370d963039902ba778e4eeff6e1cc
#
_entry.id   f5c370d963039902ba778e4eeff6e1cc
#
_cell.length_a   1.000
_cell.length_b   1.000
_cell.length_c   1.000
_cell.angle_alpha   90.00
_cell.angle_beta   90.00
_cell.angle_gamma   90.00
#
_symmetry.space_group_name_H-M   'P 1'
#
loop_
_entity.id
_entity.type
_entity.pdbx_description
1 polymer ?
#
loop_
_entity_poly.entity_id
_entity_poly.type
_entity_poly.pdbx_seq_one_letter_code
_entity_poly.pdbx_strand_id
1 'polypeptide(L)'
;MREKKVNLIGCDAGGTMTDVFVIDEEGNFTVGKASTTPHDESVGFWESLADSFEYWEMDWSKISDDVLKDVLTIVYSGTAMLNTLISRTGALTGLICTKGFEDTLLHERGAQVHAGYGYQDKIHKVAHAHNDPFIARKYIRGVTERISMFGEPLIPLYEEDVCEAADYLLSRGVESIVIWFVSSYLNPMHEKKAEKIVKEMMRERGMDIPIYLTGILAPIMREVSRLNAVILQAYGAEPARKHLFAIEQNLKKHCYKNPLQIVLADGGIGNIRYPALYKACFSGPIGGLLGAKYISQVMDMPNIACSDMGGTSFDVGLIMGGESQIVREVELGRTILNIPTMVMDSIGAGCGMYVSIDPESKRISIGPGSAGADPGPVSYNMGNDIPTLMDCVLLLGLLNPDNYLGGKVKLDTNLALKAIKEKCSDVIGVDPYRFSEGVIDLINDRMREHIKTVLSVRGYSPMDYYLIGYGGAGPLFLAGYSAGLPFKGVFTMPWAAAFSSFGTTVIDY
;
A
#
# COMPACT_ATOMS: atom_id res chain seq x y z
N MET A 1 -26.59 28.21 12.00
CA MET A 1 -26.26 26.80 11.78
C MET A 1 -25.72 26.26 13.08
N ARG A 2 -26.18 25.10 13.59
CA ARG A 2 -25.50 24.45 14.72
C ARG A 2 -24.08 24.15 14.28
N GLU A 3 -23.08 24.49 15.10
CA GLU A 3 -21.71 24.04 14.90
C GLU A 3 -21.71 22.51 14.86
N LYS A 4 -21.37 21.92 13.72
CA LYS A 4 -21.24 20.47 13.61
C LYS A 4 -19.96 20.07 14.32
N LYS A 5 -20.08 19.26 15.33
CA LYS A 5 -18.94 18.73 16.08
C LYS A 5 -18.48 17.44 15.45
N VAL A 6 -17.32 17.49 14.84
CA VAL A 6 -16.69 16.33 14.19
C VAL A 6 -15.98 15.48 15.24
N ASN A 7 -16.24 14.17 15.22
CA ASN A 7 -15.63 13.22 16.14
C ASN A 7 -14.49 12.43 15.52
N LEU A 8 -14.68 11.94 14.30
CA LEU A 8 -13.75 11.03 13.65
C LEU A 8 -13.44 11.48 12.23
N ILE A 9 -12.18 11.34 11.84
CA ILE A 9 -11.72 11.54 10.46
C ILE A 9 -10.91 10.32 10.07
N GLY A 10 -11.35 9.63 9.03
CA GLY A 10 -10.60 8.57 8.35
C GLY A 10 -9.98 9.10 7.08
N CYS A 11 -8.73 8.74 6.81
CA CYS A 11 -8.04 9.08 5.58
C CYS A 11 -7.47 7.83 4.92
N ASP A 12 -7.57 7.75 3.60
CA ASP A 12 -6.86 6.78 2.78
C ASP A 12 -6.10 7.49 1.66
N ALA A 13 -4.77 7.52 1.77
CA ALA A 13 -3.88 8.10 0.76
C ALA A 13 -3.41 7.01 -0.21
N GLY A 14 -4.17 6.82 -1.28
CA GLY A 14 -3.79 5.93 -2.38
C GLY A 14 -2.72 6.51 -3.30
N GLY A 15 -2.26 5.73 -4.28
CA GLY A 15 -1.23 6.16 -5.23
C GLY A 15 -1.69 7.25 -6.22
N THR A 16 -3.00 7.44 -6.40
CA THR A 16 -3.57 8.43 -7.34
C THR A 16 -4.45 9.45 -6.66
N MET A 17 -5.23 9.05 -5.66
CA MET A 17 -6.19 9.88 -4.95
C MET A 17 -6.04 9.70 -3.46
N THR A 18 -6.32 10.77 -2.72
CA THR A 18 -6.45 10.80 -1.26
C THR A 18 -7.92 11.02 -0.92
N ASP A 19 -8.47 10.12 -0.13
CA ASP A 19 -9.86 10.10 0.26
C ASP A 19 -10.00 10.34 1.77
N VAL A 20 -10.97 11.14 2.18
CA VAL A 20 -11.33 11.30 3.60
C VAL A 20 -12.79 10.97 3.83
N PHE A 21 -13.05 10.45 5.03
CA PHE A 21 -14.39 10.19 5.56
C PHE A 21 -14.50 10.90 6.92
N VAL A 22 -15.45 11.81 7.05
CA VAL A 22 -15.62 12.66 8.22
C VAL A 22 -16.96 12.35 8.87
N ILE A 23 -16.96 12.10 10.20
CA ILE A 23 -18.16 11.74 10.97
C ILE A 23 -18.36 12.74 12.11
N ASP A 24 -19.58 13.28 12.24
CA ASP A 24 -19.97 14.14 13.37
C ASP A 24 -20.48 13.32 14.58
N GLU A 25 -20.79 14.00 15.68
CA GLU A 25 -21.28 13.37 16.93
C GLU A 25 -22.69 12.74 16.81
N GLU A 26 -23.44 13.10 15.78
CA GLU A 26 -24.77 12.54 15.50
C GLU A 26 -24.71 11.34 14.53
N GLY A 27 -23.52 11.00 14.02
CA GLY A 27 -23.31 9.92 13.03
C GLY A 27 -23.57 10.35 11.60
N ASN A 28 -23.80 11.66 11.34
CA ASN A 28 -23.80 12.13 9.96
C ASN A 28 -22.37 12.15 9.42
N PHE A 29 -22.23 11.88 8.14
CA PHE A 29 -20.93 11.82 7.50
C PHE A 29 -20.87 12.66 6.23
N THR A 30 -19.65 13.00 5.85
CA THR A 30 -19.30 13.53 4.54
C THR A 30 -18.03 12.88 4.04
N VAL A 31 -17.80 12.96 2.75
CA VAL A 31 -16.61 12.42 2.08
C VAL A 31 -15.92 13.50 1.29
N GLY A 32 -14.61 13.42 1.21
CA GLY A 32 -13.83 14.34 0.39
C GLY A 32 -12.76 13.56 -0.40
N LYS A 33 -12.39 14.13 -1.53
CA LYS A 33 -11.43 13.51 -2.45
C LYS A 33 -10.54 14.56 -3.11
N ALA A 34 -9.24 14.27 -3.11
CA ALA A 34 -8.24 15.10 -3.79
C ALA A 34 -7.22 14.24 -4.53
N SER A 35 -6.49 14.82 -5.46
CA SER A 35 -5.35 14.14 -6.09
C SER A 35 -4.25 13.90 -5.05
N THR A 36 -3.66 12.71 -5.05
CA THR A 36 -2.48 12.45 -4.22
C THR A 36 -1.29 13.24 -4.74
N THR A 37 -0.60 13.90 -3.82
CA THR A 37 0.65 14.62 -4.09
C THR A 37 1.84 13.76 -3.63
N PRO A 38 2.51 13.01 -4.53
CA PRO A 38 3.50 11.99 -4.14
C PRO A 38 4.70 12.53 -3.37
N HIS A 39 5.04 13.82 -3.56
CA HIS A 39 6.18 14.45 -2.87
C HIS A 39 5.81 14.98 -1.49
N ASP A 40 4.53 15.27 -1.25
CA ASP A 40 4.00 15.74 0.03
C ASP A 40 2.53 15.33 0.18
N GLU A 41 2.30 14.16 0.76
CA GLU A 41 0.95 13.62 0.97
C GLU A 41 0.09 14.52 1.89
N SER A 42 0.70 15.46 2.64
CA SER A 42 -0.04 16.38 3.48
C SER A 42 -0.92 17.34 2.69
N VAL A 43 -0.52 17.70 1.47
CA VAL A 43 -1.31 18.58 0.59
C VAL A 43 -2.61 17.89 0.19
N GLY A 44 -2.52 16.68 -0.40
CA GLY A 44 -3.70 15.91 -0.79
C GLY A 44 -4.64 15.61 0.38
N PHE A 45 -4.08 15.33 1.56
CA PHE A 45 -4.88 15.14 2.77
C PHE A 45 -5.66 16.43 3.15
N TRP A 46 -4.99 17.59 3.11
CA TRP A 46 -5.61 18.85 3.47
C TRP A 46 -6.67 19.31 2.45
N GLU A 47 -6.40 19.10 1.17
CA GLU A 47 -7.35 19.37 0.09
C GLU A 47 -8.58 18.46 0.16
N SER A 48 -8.39 17.17 0.48
CA SER A 48 -9.51 16.24 0.63
C SER A 48 -10.38 16.58 1.86
N LEU A 49 -9.80 17.10 2.95
CA LEU A 49 -10.57 17.66 4.05
C LEU A 49 -11.39 18.87 3.61
N ALA A 50 -10.77 19.81 2.91
CA ALA A 50 -11.48 20.99 2.39
C ALA A 50 -12.66 20.57 1.50
N ASP A 51 -12.44 19.63 0.59
CA ASP A 51 -13.49 19.06 -0.28
C ASP A 51 -14.65 18.46 0.53
N SER A 52 -14.35 17.70 1.59
CA SER A 52 -15.39 17.09 2.42
C SER A 52 -16.31 18.12 3.11
N PHE A 53 -15.77 19.23 3.56
CA PHE A 53 -16.54 20.27 4.23
C PHE A 53 -17.37 21.15 3.27
N GLU A 54 -16.99 21.21 1.98
CA GLU A 54 -17.82 21.87 0.95
C GLU A 54 -19.21 21.21 0.84
N TYR A 55 -19.33 19.88 1.00
CA TYR A 55 -20.62 19.18 1.00
C TYR A 55 -21.49 19.50 2.21
N TRP A 56 -20.90 20.03 3.28
CA TRP A 56 -21.64 20.57 4.41
C TRP A 56 -21.85 22.09 4.32
N GLU A 57 -21.54 22.69 3.16
CA GLU A 57 -21.63 24.15 2.92
C GLU A 57 -20.78 24.96 3.91
N MET A 58 -19.63 24.41 4.31
CA MET A 58 -18.70 25.00 5.27
C MET A 58 -17.36 25.32 4.60
N ASP A 59 -16.83 26.50 4.88
CA ASP A 59 -15.54 26.95 4.36
C ASP A 59 -14.42 26.48 5.30
N TRP A 60 -13.74 25.40 4.91
CA TRP A 60 -12.68 24.77 5.68
C TRP A 60 -11.59 25.75 6.11
N SER A 61 -11.23 26.72 5.27
CA SER A 61 -10.17 27.70 5.58
C SER A 61 -10.50 28.59 6.80
N LYS A 62 -11.77 28.70 7.15
CA LYS A 62 -12.25 29.52 8.27
C LYS A 62 -12.52 28.73 9.53
N ILE A 63 -12.84 27.42 9.39
CA ILE A 63 -13.34 26.61 10.50
C ILE A 63 -12.39 25.51 10.94
N SER A 64 -11.28 25.29 10.22
CA SER A 64 -10.37 24.17 10.46
C SER A 64 -9.91 24.07 11.92
N ASP A 65 -9.52 25.20 12.53
CA ASP A 65 -9.06 25.24 13.92
C ASP A 65 -10.17 24.91 14.91
N ASP A 66 -11.38 25.39 14.65
CA ASP A 66 -12.54 25.14 15.49
C ASP A 66 -13.03 23.71 15.40
N VAL A 67 -12.97 23.11 14.23
CA VAL A 67 -13.31 21.70 14.01
C VAL A 67 -12.24 20.80 14.63
N LEU A 68 -10.97 21.00 14.30
CA LEU A 68 -9.88 20.10 14.67
C LEU A 68 -9.61 20.05 16.18
N LYS A 69 -9.93 21.12 16.93
CA LYS A 69 -9.76 21.13 18.39
C LYS A 69 -10.64 20.11 19.12
N ASP A 70 -11.78 19.73 18.50
CA ASP A 70 -12.79 18.84 19.08
C ASP A 70 -12.76 17.43 18.48
N VAL A 71 -12.01 17.19 17.40
CA VAL A 71 -11.85 15.86 16.81
C VAL A 71 -11.17 14.91 17.78
N LEU A 72 -11.82 13.78 18.04
CA LEU A 72 -11.31 12.75 18.95
C LEU A 72 -10.16 11.97 18.33
N THR A 73 -10.32 11.57 17.07
CA THR A 73 -9.34 10.71 16.40
C THR A 73 -9.27 11.01 14.90
N ILE A 74 -8.03 11.05 14.39
CA ILE A 74 -7.73 11.03 12.96
C ILE A 74 -6.94 9.75 12.70
N VAL A 75 -7.46 8.90 11.82
CA VAL A 75 -6.84 7.63 11.41
C VAL A 75 -6.40 7.75 9.96
N TYR A 76 -5.13 7.51 9.73
CA TYR A 76 -4.51 7.60 8.41
C TYR A 76 -4.12 6.19 7.91
N SER A 77 -4.50 5.87 6.71
CA SER A 77 -3.93 4.79 5.92
C SER A 77 -3.27 5.34 4.67
N GLY A 78 -2.25 4.68 4.16
CA GLY A 78 -1.57 5.17 2.96
C GLY A 78 -0.57 4.20 2.39
N THR A 79 -0.19 4.46 1.15
CA THR A 79 0.71 3.59 0.35
C THR A 79 2.13 4.10 0.26
N ALA A 80 2.50 5.20 0.95
CA ALA A 80 3.83 5.83 0.84
C ALA A 80 4.99 4.85 1.09
N MET A 81 4.91 4.04 2.15
CA MET A 81 5.95 3.04 2.44
C MET A 81 6.00 1.94 1.37
N LEU A 82 4.85 1.44 0.93
CA LEU A 82 4.77 0.45 -0.14
C LEU A 82 5.37 0.99 -1.44
N ASN A 83 5.03 2.22 -1.80
CA ASN A 83 5.58 2.90 -2.98
C ASN A 83 7.10 3.05 -2.89
N THR A 84 7.64 3.43 -1.73
CA THR A 84 9.10 3.50 -1.47
C THR A 84 9.79 2.15 -1.72
N LEU A 85 9.15 1.05 -1.31
CA LEU A 85 9.69 -0.30 -1.53
C LEU A 85 9.65 -0.71 -3.00
N ILE A 86 8.54 -0.45 -3.69
CA ILE A 86 8.36 -0.80 -5.10
C ILE A 86 9.29 0.02 -6.00
N SER A 87 9.41 1.33 -5.75
CA SER A 87 10.26 2.24 -6.51
C SER A 87 11.75 2.16 -6.15
N ARG A 88 12.09 1.41 -5.09
CA ARG A 88 13.48 1.28 -4.60
C ARG A 88 14.13 2.61 -4.22
N THR A 89 13.37 3.55 -3.67
CA THR A 89 13.82 4.90 -3.29
C THR A 89 14.05 5.07 -1.78
N GLY A 90 14.20 3.98 -1.03
CA GLY A 90 14.39 4.02 0.42
C GLY A 90 15.79 4.42 0.87
N ALA A 91 15.98 4.49 2.19
CA ALA A 91 17.22 4.90 2.82
C ALA A 91 18.37 3.94 2.55
N LEU A 92 19.59 4.46 2.36
CA LEU A 92 20.78 3.65 2.21
C LEU A 92 21.09 2.96 3.54
N THR A 93 20.80 1.66 3.60
CA THR A 93 20.86 0.87 4.83
C THR A 93 22.10 -0.03 4.87
N GLY A 94 22.81 -0.05 6.01
CA GLY A 94 23.86 -1.00 6.31
C GLY A 94 23.35 -2.17 7.17
N LEU A 95 23.96 -3.34 7.02
CA LEU A 95 23.65 -4.52 7.82
C LEU A 95 24.92 -5.06 8.51
N ILE A 96 24.84 -5.21 9.83
CA ILE A 96 25.80 -5.95 10.64
C ILE A 96 25.15 -7.29 11.02
N CYS A 97 25.78 -8.41 10.66
CA CYS A 97 25.21 -9.75 10.87
C CYS A 97 26.22 -10.71 11.49
N THR A 98 25.77 -11.87 11.96
CA THR A 98 26.63 -12.98 12.35
C THR A 98 27.54 -13.38 11.18
N LYS A 99 28.84 -13.50 11.40
CA LYS A 99 29.84 -13.88 10.39
C LYS A 99 29.47 -15.23 9.75
N GLY A 100 29.57 -15.29 8.42
CA GLY A 100 29.16 -16.45 7.61
C GLY A 100 27.70 -16.42 7.17
N PHE A 101 26.92 -15.39 7.56
CA PHE A 101 25.52 -15.20 7.17
C PHE A 101 25.29 -13.97 6.29
N GLU A 102 26.35 -13.40 5.75
CA GLU A 102 26.30 -12.17 4.95
C GLU A 102 25.53 -12.33 3.63
N ASP A 103 25.41 -13.56 3.14
CA ASP A 103 24.69 -13.87 1.90
C ASP A 103 23.23 -14.31 2.13
N THR A 104 22.74 -14.21 3.37
CA THR A 104 21.38 -14.64 3.74
C THR A 104 20.30 -13.95 2.92
N LEU A 105 20.45 -12.66 2.61
CA LEU A 105 19.48 -11.92 1.78
C LEU A 105 19.48 -12.39 0.32
N LEU A 106 20.56 -12.98 -0.16
CA LEU A 106 20.61 -13.57 -1.50
C LEU A 106 20.03 -14.98 -1.54
N HIS A 107 20.21 -15.74 -0.48
CA HIS A 107 19.74 -17.14 -0.42
C HIS A 107 18.30 -17.28 0.03
N GLU A 108 17.84 -16.44 0.96
CA GLU A 108 16.52 -16.50 1.58
C GLU A 108 16.01 -17.93 1.84
N ARG A 109 16.90 -18.84 2.24
CA ARG A 109 16.60 -20.28 2.45
C ARG A 109 16.17 -21.01 1.16
N GLY A 110 16.55 -20.52 -0.01
CA GLY A 110 16.16 -21.07 -1.30
C GLY A 110 14.76 -20.68 -1.78
N ALA A 111 14.02 -19.86 -1.01
CA ALA A 111 12.68 -19.42 -1.37
C ALA A 111 12.64 -18.56 -2.64
N GLN A 112 13.71 -17.85 -2.96
CA GLN A 112 13.84 -17.01 -4.15
C GLN A 112 13.60 -17.75 -5.46
N VAL A 113 13.83 -19.06 -5.48
CA VAL A 113 13.60 -19.88 -6.68
C VAL A 113 12.12 -19.95 -7.03
N HIS A 114 11.25 -19.66 -6.08
CA HIS A 114 9.79 -19.79 -6.22
C HIS A 114 9.02 -18.52 -5.90
N ALA A 115 9.55 -17.67 -5.01
CA ALA A 115 8.88 -16.47 -4.56
C ALA A 115 8.73 -15.45 -5.70
N GLY A 116 7.52 -14.89 -5.85
CA GLY A 116 7.19 -13.87 -6.84
C GLY A 116 7.19 -14.30 -8.29
N TYR A 117 7.41 -15.57 -8.58
CA TYR A 117 7.31 -16.10 -9.94
C TYR A 117 5.90 -16.62 -10.25
N GLY A 118 5.39 -16.27 -11.42
CA GLY A 118 4.20 -16.91 -11.98
C GLY A 118 4.44 -18.40 -12.28
N TYR A 119 3.37 -19.16 -12.54
CA TYR A 119 3.48 -20.58 -12.81
C TYR A 119 4.41 -20.88 -14.00
N GLN A 120 4.31 -20.10 -15.07
CA GLN A 120 5.15 -20.23 -16.26
C GLN A 120 6.63 -19.98 -15.94
N ASP A 121 6.93 -18.94 -15.16
CA ASP A 121 8.30 -18.60 -14.78
C ASP A 121 8.92 -19.68 -13.89
N LYS A 122 8.12 -20.31 -13.02
CA LYS A 122 8.58 -21.42 -12.17
C LYS A 122 9.08 -22.62 -12.96
N ILE A 123 8.55 -22.85 -14.17
CA ILE A 123 8.95 -23.97 -15.04
C ILE A 123 10.20 -23.61 -15.84
N HIS A 124 10.42 -22.34 -16.16
CA HIS A 124 11.55 -21.85 -16.96
C HIS A 124 12.77 -21.54 -16.08
N LYS A 125 13.46 -22.57 -15.60
CA LYS A 125 14.62 -22.44 -14.71
C LYS A 125 15.72 -21.52 -15.22
N VAL A 126 15.85 -21.35 -16.52
CA VAL A 126 16.84 -20.44 -17.14
C VAL A 126 16.54 -18.98 -16.84
N ALA A 127 15.27 -18.63 -16.61
CA ALA A 127 14.85 -17.28 -16.24
C ALA A 127 15.00 -16.99 -14.74
N HIS A 128 15.32 -17.99 -13.93
CA HIS A 128 15.48 -17.81 -12.49
C HIS A 128 16.74 -17.00 -12.18
N ALA A 129 16.58 -15.92 -11.45
CA ALA A 129 17.65 -15.08 -10.94
C ALA A 129 17.51 -14.95 -9.43
N HIS A 130 18.58 -14.61 -8.74
CA HIS A 130 18.48 -14.19 -7.33
C HIS A 130 17.59 -12.97 -7.22
N ASN A 131 16.94 -12.83 -6.05
CA ASN A 131 16.27 -11.61 -5.71
C ASN A 131 17.26 -10.44 -5.69
N ASP A 132 16.77 -9.24 -5.95
CA ASP A 132 17.53 -8.01 -5.72
C ASP A 132 17.22 -7.50 -4.30
N PRO A 133 18.12 -7.72 -3.31
CA PRO A 133 17.85 -7.35 -1.93
C PRO A 133 17.76 -5.84 -1.74
N PHE A 134 17.01 -5.39 -0.73
CA PHE A 134 16.96 -3.98 -0.36
C PHE A 134 18.31 -3.45 0.14
N ILE A 135 19.17 -4.33 0.68
CA ILE A 135 20.54 -4.00 1.09
C ILE A 135 21.51 -4.72 0.16
N ALA A 136 22.25 -3.97 -0.64
CA ALA A 136 23.25 -4.53 -1.52
C ALA A 136 24.38 -5.21 -0.72
N ARG A 137 24.93 -6.33 -1.21
CA ARG A 137 25.96 -7.16 -0.54
C ARG A 137 27.17 -6.35 0.00
N LYS A 138 27.55 -5.29 -0.71
CA LYS A 138 28.66 -4.41 -0.31
C LYS A 138 28.40 -3.63 0.99
N TYR A 139 27.15 -3.49 1.43
CA TYR A 139 26.76 -2.85 2.69
C TYR A 139 26.43 -3.86 3.80
N ILE A 140 26.87 -5.11 3.66
CA ILE A 140 26.69 -6.16 4.65
C ILE A 140 28.04 -6.57 5.22
N ARG A 141 28.16 -6.61 6.56
CA ARG A 141 29.38 -6.99 7.28
C ARG A 141 29.08 -8.04 8.34
N GLY A 142 29.90 -9.09 8.36
CA GLY A 142 29.82 -10.16 9.35
C GLY A 142 30.69 -9.87 10.57
N VAL A 143 30.18 -10.19 11.74
CA VAL A 143 30.83 -10.07 13.05
C VAL A 143 30.89 -11.43 13.72
N THR A 144 32.02 -11.75 14.30
CA THR A 144 32.21 -13.01 15.03
C THR A 144 31.44 -12.97 16.34
N GLU A 145 30.39 -13.75 16.41
CA GLU A 145 29.51 -13.96 17.57
C GLU A 145 28.62 -15.16 17.35
N ARG A 146 28.02 -15.73 18.39
CA ARG A 146 26.96 -16.71 18.29
C ARG A 146 26.13 -16.81 19.55
N ILE A 147 24.81 -16.71 19.41
CA ILE A 147 23.83 -17.11 20.41
C ILE A 147 23.31 -18.52 20.03
N SER A 148 23.21 -19.39 21.03
CA SER A 148 22.69 -20.75 20.87
C SER A 148 21.18 -20.75 20.61
N MET A 149 20.66 -21.90 20.20
CA MET A 149 19.22 -22.15 20.10
C MET A 149 18.47 -22.13 21.45
N PHE A 150 19.20 -22.04 22.55
CA PHE A 150 18.67 -21.92 23.92
C PHE A 150 18.82 -20.48 24.48
N GLY A 151 19.36 -19.55 23.69
CA GLY A 151 19.58 -18.16 24.11
C GLY A 151 20.88 -17.92 24.87
N GLU A 152 21.80 -18.89 24.93
CA GLU A 152 23.08 -18.77 25.61
C GLU A 152 24.18 -18.34 24.64
N PRO A 153 25.16 -17.51 25.07
CA PRO A 153 26.32 -17.18 24.24
C PRO A 153 27.21 -18.43 24.02
N LEU A 154 27.34 -18.86 22.77
CA LEU A 154 28.30 -19.91 22.36
C LEU A 154 29.65 -19.31 21.96
N ILE A 155 29.61 -18.20 21.23
CA ILE A 155 30.80 -17.43 20.86
C ILE A 155 30.54 -16.01 21.35
N PRO A 156 31.43 -15.45 22.18
CA PRO A 156 31.30 -14.08 22.65
C PRO A 156 31.33 -13.11 21.47
N LEU A 157 30.72 -11.94 21.64
CA LEU A 157 30.80 -10.87 20.65
C LEU A 157 32.23 -10.33 20.57
N TYR A 158 32.82 -10.38 19.37
CA TYR A 158 34.10 -9.76 19.08
C TYR A 158 33.89 -8.28 18.78
N GLU A 159 34.28 -7.44 19.73
CA GLU A 159 34.02 -5.99 19.66
C GLU A 159 34.84 -5.32 18.53
N GLU A 160 36.06 -5.82 18.26
CA GLU A 160 36.88 -5.35 17.14
C GLU A 160 36.19 -5.54 15.79
N ASP A 161 35.57 -6.70 15.56
CA ASP A 161 34.80 -6.97 14.32
C ASP A 161 33.62 -5.98 14.20
N VAL A 162 32.98 -5.60 15.33
CA VAL A 162 31.90 -4.60 15.34
C VAL A 162 32.43 -3.22 14.95
N CYS A 163 33.59 -2.83 15.53
CA CYS A 163 34.23 -1.55 15.20
C CYS A 163 34.60 -1.47 13.72
N GLU A 164 35.22 -2.52 13.16
CA GLU A 164 35.56 -2.59 11.73
C GLU A 164 34.32 -2.53 10.84
N ALA A 165 33.26 -3.26 11.18
CA ALA A 165 32.00 -3.27 10.45
C ALA A 165 31.33 -1.89 10.46
N ALA A 166 31.27 -1.25 11.64
CA ALA A 166 30.69 0.08 11.79
C ALA A 166 31.50 1.14 11.03
N ASP A 167 32.84 1.13 11.16
CA ASP A 167 33.73 2.02 10.43
C ASP A 167 33.50 1.94 8.92
N TYR A 168 33.45 0.72 8.42
CA TYR A 168 33.23 0.45 7.02
C TYR A 168 31.89 0.99 6.52
N LEU A 169 30.79 0.80 7.26
CA LEU A 169 29.46 1.24 6.87
C LEU A 169 29.32 2.77 6.98
N LEU A 170 29.72 3.34 8.12
CA LEU A 170 29.62 4.78 8.36
C LEU A 170 30.45 5.58 7.35
N SER A 171 31.67 5.09 6.98
CA SER A 171 32.51 5.76 5.97
C SER A 171 31.89 5.74 4.56
N ARG A 172 30.88 4.91 4.31
CA ARG A 172 30.14 4.83 3.04
C ARG A 172 28.82 5.59 3.03
N GLY A 173 28.57 6.34 4.09
CA GLY A 173 27.41 7.24 4.16
C GLY A 173 26.08 6.52 4.29
N VAL A 174 26.03 5.35 4.98
CA VAL A 174 24.75 4.72 5.27
C VAL A 174 23.87 5.64 6.12
N GLU A 175 22.58 5.65 5.85
CA GLU A 175 21.57 6.48 6.52
C GLU A 175 20.87 5.75 7.66
N SER A 176 21.06 4.43 7.74
CA SER A 176 20.56 3.58 8.84
C SER A 176 21.39 2.31 8.96
N ILE A 177 21.40 1.68 10.15
CA ILE A 177 22.07 0.40 10.38
C ILE A 177 21.09 -0.60 10.99
N VAL A 178 21.00 -1.79 10.39
CA VAL A 178 20.34 -2.95 10.98
C VAL A 178 21.41 -3.85 11.61
N ILE A 179 21.17 -4.28 12.86
CA ILE A 179 22.00 -5.29 13.52
C ILE A 179 21.14 -6.56 13.65
N TRP A 180 21.60 -7.62 13.02
CA TRP A 180 20.93 -8.92 12.98
C TRP A 180 21.91 -10.04 13.32
N PHE A 181 21.71 -10.62 14.48
CA PHE A 181 22.46 -11.79 14.88
C PHE A 181 21.56 -13.02 14.98
N VAL A 182 22.10 -14.18 14.61
CA VAL A 182 21.36 -15.44 14.63
C VAL A 182 20.91 -15.76 16.05
N SER A 183 19.65 -16.14 16.22
CA SER A 183 19.00 -16.42 17.51
C SER A 183 18.84 -15.22 18.45
N SER A 184 19.09 -13.99 18.00
CA SER A 184 18.93 -12.76 18.82
C SER A 184 17.51 -12.54 19.34
N TYR A 185 16.50 -13.17 18.71
CA TYR A 185 15.11 -13.12 19.20
C TYR A 185 14.93 -13.82 20.55
N LEU A 186 15.83 -14.76 20.90
CA LEU A 186 15.87 -15.42 22.21
C LEU A 186 16.66 -14.57 23.23
N ASN A 187 17.79 -14.02 22.78
CA ASN A 187 18.64 -13.20 23.61
C ASN A 187 19.36 -12.13 22.78
N PRO A 188 18.89 -10.86 22.84
CA PRO A 188 19.47 -9.77 22.07
C PRO A 188 20.72 -9.14 22.69
N MET A 189 21.39 -9.81 23.63
CA MET A 189 22.51 -9.21 24.37
C MET A 189 23.67 -8.76 23.47
N HIS A 190 24.02 -9.54 22.44
CA HIS A 190 25.06 -9.19 21.49
C HIS A 190 24.67 -8.03 20.61
N GLU A 191 23.40 -7.98 20.12
CA GLU A 191 22.88 -6.84 19.37
C GLU A 191 22.92 -5.54 20.20
N LYS A 192 22.49 -5.59 21.48
CA LYS A 192 22.55 -4.44 22.39
C LYS A 192 23.99 -3.98 22.65
N LYS A 193 24.95 -4.91 22.76
CA LYS A 193 26.34 -4.57 22.95
C LYS A 193 26.94 -3.95 21.69
N ALA A 194 26.65 -4.51 20.52
CA ALA A 194 27.08 -3.95 19.24
C ALA A 194 26.47 -2.56 19.00
N GLU A 195 25.18 -2.35 19.33
CA GLU A 195 24.53 -1.03 19.25
C GLU A 195 25.30 0.03 20.06
N LYS A 196 25.72 -0.29 21.28
CA LYS A 196 26.49 0.65 22.13
C LYS A 196 27.78 1.07 21.46
N ILE A 197 28.53 0.11 20.92
CA ILE A 197 29.79 0.37 20.22
C ILE A 197 29.56 1.27 19.00
N VAL A 198 28.56 0.93 18.17
CA VAL A 198 28.23 1.72 16.97
C VAL A 198 27.82 3.15 17.37
N LYS A 199 26.99 3.32 18.42
CA LYS A 199 26.58 4.64 18.92
C LYS A 199 27.76 5.48 19.45
N GLU A 200 28.75 4.86 20.08
CA GLU A 200 29.96 5.54 20.52
C GLU A 200 30.75 6.05 19.33
N MET A 201 31.01 5.20 18.35
CA MET A 201 31.70 5.57 17.11
C MET A 201 30.97 6.67 16.33
N MET A 202 29.63 6.64 16.30
CA MET A 202 28.82 7.69 15.67
C MET A 202 28.99 9.03 16.38
N ARG A 203 28.97 9.05 17.73
CA ARG A 203 29.20 10.27 18.52
C ARG A 203 30.58 10.89 18.25
N GLU A 204 31.61 10.06 18.17
CA GLU A 204 32.96 10.52 17.83
C GLU A 204 33.04 11.18 16.45
N ARG A 205 32.17 10.79 15.52
CA ARG A 205 32.07 11.34 14.15
C ARG A 205 31.06 12.45 13.99
N GLY A 206 30.33 12.81 15.05
CA GLY A 206 29.23 13.78 14.97
C GLY A 206 28.06 13.31 14.10
N MET A 207 27.85 11.99 14.02
CA MET A 207 26.76 11.37 13.24
C MET A 207 25.64 10.94 14.18
N ASP A 208 24.38 10.99 13.66
CA ASP A 208 23.20 10.49 14.36
C ASP A 208 22.27 9.84 13.34
N ILE A 209 22.45 8.54 13.13
CA ILE A 209 21.58 7.73 12.24
C ILE A 209 20.88 6.63 13.05
N PRO A 210 19.68 6.20 12.65
CA PRO A 210 18.94 5.17 13.37
C PRO A 210 19.63 3.80 13.29
N ILE A 211 19.58 3.08 14.42
CA ILE A 211 20.04 1.69 14.53
C ILE A 211 18.84 0.82 14.94
N TYR A 212 18.65 -0.28 14.22
CA TYR A 212 17.56 -1.22 14.44
C TYR A 212 18.09 -2.60 14.84
N LEU A 213 17.63 -3.08 16.00
CA LEU A 213 17.98 -4.41 16.53
C LEU A 213 16.87 -5.39 16.17
N THR A 214 17.21 -6.47 15.48
CA THR A 214 16.19 -7.42 15.02
C THR A 214 15.56 -8.22 16.16
N GLY A 215 16.34 -8.56 17.19
CA GLY A 215 15.84 -9.25 18.38
C GLY A 215 14.95 -8.39 19.28
N ILE A 216 14.89 -7.07 19.08
CA ILE A 216 14.03 -6.15 19.82
C ILE A 216 12.80 -5.78 19.00
N LEU A 217 13.00 -5.36 17.75
CA LEU A 217 11.93 -4.81 16.90
C LEU A 217 10.99 -5.89 16.39
N ALA A 218 11.52 -7.08 16.07
CA ALA A 218 10.76 -8.22 15.58
C ALA A 218 11.24 -9.52 16.27
N PRO A 219 10.94 -9.74 17.57
CA PRO A 219 11.43 -10.88 18.35
C PRO A 219 10.68 -12.17 17.99
N ILE A 220 10.80 -12.59 16.74
CA ILE A 220 10.12 -13.78 16.19
C ILE A 220 11.13 -14.82 15.73
N MET A 221 10.76 -16.07 15.83
CA MET A 221 11.46 -17.19 15.17
C MET A 221 11.44 -16.96 13.65
N ARG A 222 12.34 -17.55 12.89
CA ARG A 222 12.54 -17.42 11.44
C ARG A 222 13.42 -16.24 11.06
N GLU A 223 14.70 -16.54 10.96
CA GLU A 223 15.79 -15.60 10.78
C GLU A 223 15.59 -14.65 9.58
N VAL A 224 15.24 -15.20 8.40
CA VAL A 224 15.13 -14.42 7.16
C VAL A 224 13.93 -13.46 7.21
N SER A 225 12.77 -13.98 7.57
CA SER A 225 11.54 -13.17 7.61
C SER A 225 11.63 -12.07 8.69
N ARG A 226 12.32 -12.35 9.82
CA ARG A 226 12.64 -11.35 10.86
C ARG A 226 13.56 -10.28 10.32
N LEU A 227 14.65 -10.67 9.66
CA LEU A 227 15.60 -9.75 9.06
C LEU A 227 14.91 -8.85 8.05
N ASN A 228 14.14 -9.42 7.13
CA ASN A 228 13.44 -8.67 6.11
C ASN A 228 12.44 -7.66 6.72
N ALA A 229 11.68 -8.03 7.75
CA ALA A 229 10.77 -7.11 8.43
C ALA A 229 11.49 -5.88 9.01
N VAL A 230 12.68 -6.08 9.63
CA VAL A 230 13.46 -4.97 10.18
C VAL A 230 14.17 -4.16 9.10
N ILE A 231 14.55 -4.79 7.99
CA ILE A 231 15.04 -4.06 6.81
C ILE A 231 13.95 -3.12 6.27
N LEU A 232 12.69 -3.55 6.22
CA LEU A 232 11.60 -2.66 5.81
C LEU A 232 11.48 -1.44 6.72
N GLN A 233 11.65 -1.62 8.04
CA GLN A 233 11.67 -0.50 8.97
C GLN A 233 12.78 0.48 8.64
N ALA A 234 13.99 -0.02 8.43
CA ALA A 234 15.17 0.80 8.18
C ALA A 234 15.12 1.48 6.80
N TYR A 235 14.63 0.77 5.78
CA TYR A 235 14.65 1.21 4.39
C TYR A 235 13.47 2.11 4.04
N GLY A 236 12.24 1.75 4.45
CA GLY A 236 11.01 2.39 3.98
C GLY A 236 10.20 3.11 5.05
N ALA A 237 10.23 2.63 6.31
CA ALA A 237 9.36 3.19 7.33
C ALA A 237 9.80 4.57 7.84
N GLU A 238 11.09 4.86 7.89
CA GLU A 238 11.55 6.18 8.35
C GLU A 238 11.27 7.32 7.37
N PRO A 239 11.46 7.15 6.04
CA PRO A 239 10.96 8.12 5.08
C PRO A 239 9.45 8.37 5.22
N ALA A 240 8.64 7.30 5.32
CA ALA A 240 7.20 7.42 5.53
C ALA A 240 6.86 8.13 6.86
N ARG A 241 7.59 7.85 7.93
CA ARG A 241 7.40 8.50 9.23
C ARG A 241 7.58 10.02 9.16
N LYS A 242 8.54 10.51 8.36
CA LYS A 242 8.75 11.95 8.17
C LYS A 242 7.51 12.63 7.58
N HIS A 243 6.89 12.01 6.58
CA HIS A 243 5.64 12.52 6.00
C HIS A 243 4.50 12.53 7.03
N LEU A 244 4.34 11.44 7.78
CA LEU A 244 3.32 11.36 8.84
C LEU A 244 3.54 12.40 9.95
N PHE A 245 4.79 12.68 10.32
CA PHE A 245 5.10 13.76 11.26
C PHE A 245 4.77 15.13 10.69
N ALA A 246 5.00 15.38 9.41
CA ALA A 246 4.64 16.65 8.77
C ALA A 246 3.11 16.85 8.81
N ILE A 247 2.32 15.80 8.52
CA ILE A 247 0.86 15.82 8.64
C ILE A 247 0.45 16.12 10.08
N GLU A 248 0.98 15.38 11.07
CA GLU A 248 0.64 15.60 12.49
C GLU A 248 1.01 17.01 12.95
N GLN A 249 2.16 17.54 12.55
CA GLN A 249 2.57 18.90 12.90
C GLN A 249 1.63 19.95 12.29
N ASN A 250 1.19 19.73 11.06
CA ASN A 250 0.24 20.61 10.41
C ASN A 250 -1.12 20.59 11.14
N LEU A 251 -1.61 19.40 11.47
CA LEU A 251 -2.83 19.23 12.27
C LEU A 251 -2.72 19.94 13.63
N LYS A 252 -1.57 19.85 14.31
CA LYS A 252 -1.34 20.55 15.60
C LYS A 252 -1.33 22.07 15.49
N LYS A 253 -0.82 22.61 14.37
CA LYS A 253 -0.92 24.06 14.10
C LYS A 253 -2.37 24.52 14.00
N HIS A 254 -3.27 23.63 13.56
CA HIS A 254 -4.71 23.83 13.46
C HIS A 254 -5.48 23.25 14.65
N CYS A 255 -4.87 23.29 15.84
CA CYS A 255 -5.48 22.97 17.12
C CYS A 255 -5.85 21.49 17.39
N TYR A 256 -5.49 20.54 16.53
CA TYR A 256 -5.64 19.11 16.82
C TYR A 256 -4.73 18.68 17.97
N LYS A 257 -5.28 18.03 18.99
CA LYS A 257 -4.56 17.75 20.25
C LYS A 257 -4.03 16.33 20.37
N ASN A 258 -4.68 15.39 19.67
CA ASN A 258 -4.40 13.97 19.81
C ASN A 258 -3.28 13.51 18.84
N PRO A 259 -2.64 12.37 19.05
CA PRO A 259 -1.69 11.83 18.10
C PRO A 259 -2.42 11.35 16.83
N LEU A 260 -1.77 11.52 15.68
CA LEU A 260 -2.20 10.91 14.43
C LEU A 260 -2.09 9.39 14.55
N GLN A 261 -3.20 8.69 14.27
CA GLN A 261 -3.25 7.23 14.26
C GLN A 261 -3.01 6.69 12.84
N ILE A 262 -2.48 5.47 12.76
CA ILE A 262 -2.24 4.76 11.50
C ILE A 262 -2.85 3.38 11.55
N VAL A 263 -3.33 2.90 10.41
CA VAL A 263 -3.83 1.53 10.25
C VAL A 263 -2.64 0.58 10.11
N LEU A 264 -2.68 -0.54 10.82
CA LEU A 264 -1.72 -1.63 10.69
C LEU A 264 -2.25 -2.71 9.74
N ALA A 265 -1.36 -3.49 9.16
CA ALA A 265 -1.70 -4.52 8.18
C ALA A 265 -2.58 -5.65 8.73
N ASP A 266 -2.59 -5.87 10.04
CA ASP A 266 -3.45 -6.84 10.74
C ASP A 266 -4.84 -6.28 11.10
N GLY A 267 -5.13 -5.03 10.72
CA GLY A 267 -6.37 -4.33 11.01
C GLY A 267 -6.36 -3.58 12.35
N GLY A 268 -5.26 -3.63 13.09
CA GLY A 268 -5.09 -2.83 14.30
C GLY A 268 -4.75 -1.36 14.01
N ILE A 269 -4.67 -0.58 15.10
CA ILE A 269 -4.28 0.83 15.06
C ILE A 269 -2.98 1.03 15.85
N GLY A 270 -2.12 1.91 15.33
CA GLY A 270 -0.95 2.41 16.04
C GLY A 270 -0.81 3.91 15.84
N ASN A 271 -0.09 4.59 16.71
CA ASN A 271 0.28 5.98 16.43
C ASN A 271 1.56 6.03 15.57
N ILE A 272 1.84 7.19 14.99
CA ILE A 272 3.00 7.38 14.10
C ILE A 272 4.36 7.17 14.81
N ARG A 273 4.39 7.10 16.15
CA ARG A 273 5.60 6.79 16.95
C ARG A 273 5.73 5.31 17.26
N TYR A 274 4.84 4.49 16.72
CA TYR A 274 4.91 3.04 16.88
C TYR A 274 6.27 2.52 16.39
N PRO A 275 7.03 1.80 17.23
CA PRO A 275 8.39 1.39 16.88
C PRO A 275 8.46 0.53 15.61
N ALA A 276 7.48 -0.37 15.45
CA ALA A 276 7.39 -1.30 14.33
C ALA A 276 6.47 -0.75 13.22
N LEU A 277 6.76 0.48 12.74
CA LEU A 277 5.95 1.16 11.71
C LEU A 277 5.88 0.36 10.40
N TYR A 278 6.84 -0.53 10.14
CA TYR A 278 6.80 -1.44 8.99
C TYR A 278 5.50 -2.26 8.91
N LYS A 279 4.79 -2.46 10.02
CA LYS A 279 3.49 -3.14 10.05
C LYS A 279 2.37 -2.34 9.38
N ALA A 280 2.57 -1.06 9.09
CA ALA A 280 1.63 -0.24 8.34
C ALA A 280 1.86 -0.28 6.82
N CYS A 281 2.80 -1.10 6.32
CA CYS A 281 3.20 -1.14 4.91
C CYS A 281 2.02 -1.41 3.94
N PHE A 282 1.04 -2.18 4.36
CA PHE A 282 -0.12 -2.57 3.56
C PHE A 282 -1.42 -1.90 4.02
N SER A 283 -1.35 -0.76 4.71
CA SER A 283 -2.51 -0.15 5.37
C SER A 283 -3.63 0.30 4.40
N GLY A 284 -3.31 0.78 3.19
CA GLY A 284 -4.30 1.27 2.23
C GLY A 284 -5.44 0.28 1.95
N PRO A 285 -5.15 -0.91 1.39
CA PRO A 285 -6.20 -1.89 1.10
C PRO A 285 -6.92 -2.44 2.34
N ILE A 286 -6.28 -2.40 3.51
CA ILE A 286 -6.86 -2.90 4.77
C ILE A 286 -8.07 -2.09 5.21
N GLY A 287 -8.07 -0.78 4.99
CA GLY A 287 -9.24 0.06 5.27
C GLY A 287 -10.52 -0.48 4.62
N GLY A 288 -10.44 -0.87 3.35
CA GLY A 288 -11.58 -1.48 2.64
C GLY A 288 -12.08 -2.79 3.28
N LEU A 289 -11.16 -3.67 3.71
CA LEU A 289 -11.53 -4.91 4.42
C LEU A 289 -12.19 -4.63 5.78
N LEU A 290 -11.71 -3.63 6.51
CA LEU A 290 -12.30 -3.24 7.79
C LEU A 290 -13.72 -2.69 7.60
N GLY A 291 -13.93 -1.85 6.57
CA GLY A 291 -15.25 -1.39 6.18
C GLY A 291 -16.19 -2.55 5.80
N ALA A 292 -15.69 -3.50 5.02
CA ALA A 292 -16.47 -4.68 4.63
C ALA A 292 -16.78 -5.60 5.83
N LYS A 293 -15.85 -5.76 6.79
CA LYS A 293 -16.10 -6.46 8.05
C LYS A 293 -17.23 -5.81 8.83
N TYR A 294 -17.20 -4.48 8.97
CA TYR A 294 -18.26 -3.74 9.63
C TYR A 294 -19.62 -3.90 8.93
N ILE A 295 -19.65 -3.76 7.59
CA ILE A 295 -20.89 -3.99 6.81
C ILE A 295 -21.38 -5.43 6.97
N SER A 296 -20.47 -6.43 6.98
CA SER A 296 -20.81 -7.83 7.24
C SER A 296 -21.61 -8.01 8.52
N GLN A 297 -21.18 -7.35 9.59
CA GLN A 297 -21.82 -7.42 10.92
C GLN A 297 -23.15 -6.68 10.95
N VAL A 298 -23.18 -5.45 10.42
CA VAL A 298 -24.40 -4.60 10.46
C VAL A 298 -25.52 -5.14 9.58
N MET A 299 -25.17 -5.73 8.42
CA MET A 299 -26.15 -6.26 7.46
C MET A 299 -26.42 -7.76 7.60
N ASP A 300 -25.83 -8.43 8.60
CA ASP A 300 -25.91 -9.89 8.80
C ASP A 300 -25.53 -10.68 7.54
N MET A 301 -24.41 -10.27 6.92
CA MET A 301 -23.85 -10.89 5.72
C MET A 301 -22.50 -11.54 6.07
N PRO A 302 -22.46 -12.76 6.64
CA PRO A 302 -21.25 -13.32 7.22
C PRO A 302 -20.12 -13.56 6.19
N ASN A 303 -20.47 -13.73 4.91
CA ASN A 303 -19.48 -13.98 3.86
C ASN A 303 -19.57 -12.92 2.78
N ILE A 304 -18.54 -12.11 2.65
CA ILE A 304 -18.45 -11.04 1.63
C ILE A 304 -17.14 -11.21 0.86
N ALA A 305 -17.22 -11.23 -0.47
CA ALA A 305 -16.10 -10.98 -1.35
C ALA A 305 -16.00 -9.46 -1.58
N CYS A 306 -14.84 -8.91 -1.26
CA CYS A 306 -14.56 -7.47 -1.37
C CYS A 306 -13.78 -7.24 -2.64
N SER A 307 -14.16 -6.27 -3.46
CA SER A 307 -13.42 -5.88 -4.65
C SER A 307 -13.19 -4.38 -4.66
N ASP A 308 -11.94 -3.98 -4.61
CA ASP A 308 -11.47 -2.59 -4.67
C ASP A 308 -10.83 -2.33 -6.04
N MET A 309 -11.32 -1.34 -6.76
CA MET A 309 -10.70 -0.92 -8.01
C MET A 309 -10.33 0.56 -7.94
N GLY A 310 -9.02 0.79 -7.90
CA GLY A 310 -8.44 2.13 -7.95
C GLY A 310 -7.91 2.51 -9.33
N GLY A 311 -6.91 3.39 -9.34
CA GLY A 311 -6.23 3.82 -10.57
C GLY A 311 -5.21 2.80 -11.11
N THR A 312 -4.64 1.94 -10.26
CA THR A 312 -3.51 1.05 -10.60
C THR A 312 -3.82 -0.43 -10.44
N SER A 313 -4.60 -0.80 -9.42
CA SER A 313 -4.86 -2.19 -9.04
C SER A 313 -6.34 -2.52 -8.96
N PHE A 314 -6.61 -3.81 -8.96
CA PHE A 314 -7.86 -4.42 -8.56
C PHE A 314 -7.55 -5.44 -7.48
N ASP A 315 -8.06 -5.19 -6.29
CA ASP A 315 -7.73 -5.92 -5.07
C ASP A 315 -8.96 -6.71 -4.61
N VAL A 316 -8.77 -8.00 -4.30
CA VAL A 316 -9.84 -8.88 -3.84
C VAL A 316 -9.52 -9.44 -2.46
N GLY A 317 -10.43 -9.22 -1.52
CA GLY A 317 -10.35 -9.76 -0.16
C GLY A 317 -11.61 -10.53 0.23
N LEU A 318 -11.53 -11.30 1.31
CA LEU A 318 -12.66 -12.11 1.77
C LEU A 318 -12.93 -11.87 3.25
N ILE A 319 -14.21 -11.66 3.58
CA ILE A 319 -14.76 -11.77 4.93
C ILE A 319 -15.46 -13.13 5.01
N MET A 320 -15.16 -13.90 6.04
CA MET A 320 -15.67 -15.25 6.26
C MET A 320 -16.18 -15.39 7.69
N GLY A 321 -17.45 -15.69 7.85
CA GLY A 321 -18.07 -15.75 9.16
C GLY A 321 -17.99 -14.43 9.94
N GLY A 322 -17.95 -13.30 9.23
CA GLY A 322 -17.81 -11.96 9.82
C GLY A 322 -16.37 -11.53 10.12
N GLU A 323 -15.35 -12.33 9.75
CA GLU A 323 -13.94 -12.08 10.06
C GLU A 323 -13.05 -12.14 8.80
N SER A 324 -11.96 -11.36 8.82
CA SER A 324 -10.92 -11.43 7.80
C SER A 324 -9.87 -12.48 8.14
N GLN A 325 -9.35 -13.15 7.13
CA GLN A 325 -8.22 -14.05 7.31
C GLN A 325 -6.93 -13.23 7.49
N ILE A 326 -6.14 -13.58 8.52
CA ILE A 326 -4.81 -13.00 8.74
C ILE A 326 -3.75 -14.05 8.43
N VAL A 327 -2.79 -13.70 7.57
CA VAL A 327 -1.58 -14.48 7.32
C VAL A 327 -0.40 -13.85 8.05
N ARG A 328 0.56 -14.66 8.47
CA ARG A 328 1.75 -14.20 9.21
C ARG A 328 2.90 -13.80 8.31
N GLU A 329 2.96 -14.37 7.13
CA GLU A 329 4.00 -14.07 6.15
C GLU A 329 3.33 -13.67 4.84
N VAL A 330 3.81 -12.57 4.30
CA VAL A 330 3.41 -12.05 2.98
C VAL A 330 4.60 -11.98 2.07
N GLU A 331 4.34 -12.01 0.79
CA GLU A 331 5.34 -11.85 -0.24
C GLU A 331 5.18 -10.48 -0.90
N LEU A 332 6.25 -9.68 -0.88
CA LEU A 332 6.32 -8.41 -1.58
C LEU A 332 7.41 -8.50 -2.66
N GLY A 333 6.99 -8.43 -3.92
CA GLY A 333 7.88 -8.71 -5.03
C GLY A 333 8.42 -10.14 -4.90
N ARG A 334 9.69 -10.31 -4.59
CA ARG A 334 10.33 -11.61 -4.39
C ARG A 334 10.93 -11.76 -2.98
N THR A 335 10.42 -10.97 -2.03
CA THR A 335 10.89 -10.91 -0.65
C THR A 335 9.81 -11.40 0.30
N ILE A 336 10.12 -12.37 1.14
CA ILE A 336 9.21 -12.91 2.16
C ILE A 336 9.34 -12.06 3.42
N LEU A 337 8.21 -11.51 3.87
CA LEU A 337 8.10 -10.62 5.01
C LEU A 337 7.28 -11.26 6.13
N ASN A 338 7.73 -11.12 7.37
CA ASN A 338 6.91 -11.49 8.52
C ASN A 338 6.14 -10.26 9.00
N ILE A 339 5.01 -10.03 8.36
CA ILE A 339 4.06 -8.98 8.72
C ILE A 339 2.68 -9.64 8.79
N PRO A 340 2.08 -9.81 9.99
CA PRO A 340 0.69 -10.23 10.09
C PRO A 340 -0.18 -9.27 9.27
N THR A 341 -0.88 -9.80 8.28
CA THR A 341 -1.61 -8.99 7.29
C THR A 341 -2.95 -9.64 6.99
N MET A 342 -4.01 -8.85 6.92
CA MET A 342 -5.27 -9.29 6.34
C MET A 342 -5.05 -9.66 4.88
N VAL A 343 -5.63 -10.77 4.45
CA VAL A 343 -5.37 -11.33 3.12
C VAL A 343 -6.13 -10.55 2.06
N MET A 344 -5.36 -9.99 1.13
CA MET A 344 -5.86 -9.46 -0.14
C MET A 344 -5.01 -9.98 -1.30
N ASP A 345 -5.68 -10.28 -2.39
CA ASP A 345 -5.03 -10.67 -3.65
C ASP A 345 -5.18 -9.55 -4.66
N SER A 346 -4.07 -9.10 -5.25
CA SER A 346 -4.02 -7.93 -6.11
C SER A 346 -3.60 -8.31 -7.54
N ILE A 347 -4.24 -7.70 -8.52
CA ILE A 347 -3.80 -7.72 -9.91
C ILE A 347 -3.72 -6.31 -10.47
N GLY A 348 -2.83 -6.11 -11.45
CA GLY A 348 -2.80 -4.88 -12.23
C GLY A 348 -4.02 -4.79 -13.14
N ALA A 349 -5.06 -4.12 -12.65
CA ALA A 349 -6.32 -3.90 -13.37
C ALA A 349 -7.00 -2.60 -12.91
N GLY A 350 -6.22 -1.52 -12.75
CA GLY A 350 -6.75 -0.21 -12.37
C GLY A 350 -7.12 0.66 -13.57
N CYS A 351 -7.95 1.67 -13.31
CA CYS A 351 -8.51 2.52 -14.36
C CYS A 351 -7.48 3.42 -15.08
N GLY A 352 -6.34 3.69 -14.43
CA GLY A 352 -5.23 4.46 -15.02
C GLY A 352 -4.23 3.63 -15.83
N MET A 353 -4.44 2.32 -16.01
CA MET A 353 -3.51 1.47 -16.76
C MET A 353 -3.47 1.84 -18.22
N TYR A 354 -2.25 1.83 -18.78
CA TYR A 354 -2.03 2.09 -20.20
C TYR A 354 -2.66 1.00 -21.07
N VAL A 355 -3.26 1.43 -22.17
CA VAL A 355 -3.81 0.58 -23.21
C VAL A 355 -2.95 0.74 -24.46
N SER A 356 -2.48 -0.37 -25.01
CA SER A 356 -1.61 -0.39 -26.18
C SER A 356 -1.90 -1.57 -27.10
N ILE A 357 -1.42 -1.50 -28.33
CA ILE A 357 -1.45 -2.59 -29.30
C ILE A 357 -0.03 -3.07 -29.48
N ASP A 358 0.17 -4.37 -29.32
CA ASP A 358 1.44 -5.01 -29.69
C ASP A 358 1.63 -4.92 -31.21
N PRO A 359 2.75 -4.34 -31.68
CA PRO A 359 2.92 -4.05 -33.10
C PRO A 359 2.96 -5.30 -34.00
N GLU A 360 3.46 -6.43 -33.47
CA GLU A 360 3.64 -7.67 -34.20
C GLU A 360 2.39 -8.55 -34.14
N SER A 361 1.91 -8.85 -32.95
CA SER A 361 0.79 -9.75 -32.75
C SER A 361 -0.59 -9.10 -32.93
N LYS A 362 -0.64 -7.74 -32.99
CA LYS A 362 -1.88 -6.94 -33.03
C LYS A 362 -2.81 -7.20 -31.84
N ARG A 363 -2.28 -7.68 -30.73
CA ARG A 363 -3.06 -7.94 -29.51
C ARG A 363 -3.17 -6.68 -28.67
N ILE A 364 -4.35 -6.52 -28.06
CA ILE A 364 -4.57 -5.49 -27.04
C ILE A 364 -3.81 -5.87 -25.78
N SER A 365 -3.05 -4.94 -25.26
CA SER A 365 -2.35 -5.05 -23.97
C SER A 365 -2.89 -3.98 -23.02
N ILE A 366 -3.25 -4.38 -21.79
CA ILE A 366 -3.65 -3.49 -20.70
C ILE A 366 -2.62 -3.64 -19.59
N GLY A 367 -1.86 -2.58 -19.35
CA GLY A 367 -0.73 -2.55 -18.42
C GLY A 367 0.55 -3.20 -18.97
N PRO A 368 1.55 -3.50 -18.10
CA PRO A 368 1.56 -3.31 -16.63
C PRO A 368 1.72 -1.85 -16.15
N GLY A 369 2.11 -0.93 -17.02
CA GLY A 369 2.29 0.47 -16.68
C GLY A 369 0.97 1.20 -16.45
N SER A 370 1.00 2.24 -15.60
CA SER A 370 -0.13 3.12 -15.30
C SER A 370 0.31 4.58 -15.40
N ALA A 371 -0.62 5.45 -15.79
CA ALA A 371 -0.39 6.89 -15.89
C ALA A 371 -0.26 7.58 -14.50
N GLY A 372 -0.67 6.91 -13.43
CA GLY A 372 -0.66 7.48 -12.08
C GLY A 372 -1.56 8.71 -11.93
N ALA A 373 -1.23 9.57 -10.98
CA ALA A 373 -1.88 10.86 -10.78
C ALA A 373 -1.30 11.94 -11.72
N ASP A 374 0.00 11.86 -12.00
CA ASP A 374 0.75 12.77 -12.86
C ASP A 374 1.62 11.93 -13.82
N PRO A 375 1.48 12.09 -15.15
CA PRO A 375 0.59 13.01 -15.88
C PRO A 375 -0.88 12.58 -15.93
N GLY A 376 -1.26 11.42 -15.41
CA GLY A 376 -2.62 10.90 -15.43
C GLY A 376 -3.09 10.44 -16.83
N PRO A 377 -4.38 10.09 -16.98
CA PRO A 377 -5.01 9.78 -18.25
C PRO A 377 -4.87 10.88 -19.30
N VAL A 378 -4.93 10.53 -20.59
CA VAL A 378 -4.87 11.51 -21.68
C VAL A 378 -5.94 12.59 -21.54
N SER A 379 -7.12 12.19 -21.11
CA SER A 379 -8.26 13.08 -20.88
C SER A 379 -8.04 14.14 -19.81
N TYR A 380 -7.00 14.05 -18.97
CA TYR A 380 -6.63 15.09 -18.00
C TYR A 380 -5.94 16.30 -18.65
N ASN A 381 -5.45 16.12 -19.88
CA ASN A 381 -4.71 17.16 -20.62
C ASN A 381 -3.45 17.67 -19.90
N MET A 382 -2.74 16.77 -19.20
CA MET A 382 -1.52 17.06 -18.45
C MET A 382 -0.24 16.54 -19.14
N GLY A 383 -0.30 16.30 -20.47
CA GLY A 383 0.86 15.93 -21.28
C GLY A 383 1.04 14.43 -21.52
N ASN A 384 0.19 13.56 -21.00
CA ASN A 384 0.17 12.16 -21.38
C ASN A 384 -0.42 12.00 -22.79
N ASP A 385 0.21 11.14 -23.58
CA ASP A 385 -0.25 10.80 -24.95
C ASP A 385 -0.57 9.33 -25.16
N ILE A 386 -0.41 8.49 -24.11
CA ILE A 386 -0.70 7.07 -24.16
C ILE A 386 -2.08 6.80 -23.58
N PRO A 387 -3.04 6.21 -24.34
CA PRO A 387 -4.38 5.93 -23.87
C PRO A 387 -4.37 5.06 -22.61
N THR A 388 -5.32 5.33 -21.73
CA THR A 388 -5.57 4.52 -20.53
C THR A 388 -6.94 3.87 -20.57
N LEU A 389 -7.19 2.94 -19.66
CA LEU A 389 -8.53 2.36 -19.49
C LEU A 389 -9.58 3.44 -19.19
N MET A 390 -9.20 4.50 -18.43
CA MET A 390 -10.12 5.60 -18.14
C MET A 390 -10.52 6.38 -19.39
N ASP A 391 -9.62 6.55 -20.35
CA ASP A 391 -9.91 7.22 -21.62
C ASP A 391 -10.92 6.39 -22.44
N CYS A 392 -10.83 5.04 -22.40
CA CYS A 392 -11.83 4.15 -23.02
C CYS A 392 -13.21 4.27 -22.33
N VAL A 393 -13.23 4.30 -21.01
CA VAL A 393 -14.46 4.48 -20.20
C VAL A 393 -15.13 5.82 -20.51
N LEU A 394 -14.33 6.88 -20.59
CA LEU A 394 -14.80 8.23 -20.91
C LEU A 394 -15.39 8.29 -22.32
N LEU A 395 -14.69 7.70 -23.30
CA LEU A 395 -15.15 7.67 -24.69
C LEU A 395 -16.51 6.97 -24.85
N LEU A 396 -16.76 5.94 -24.06
CA LEU A 396 -18.05 5.22 -24.05
C LEU A 396 -19.17 5.94 -23.27
N GLY A 397 -18.90 7.13 -22.73
CA GLY A 397 -19.88 7.93 -21.99
C GLY A 397 -20.23 7.38 -20.60
N LEU A 398 -19.42 6.48 -20.05
CA LEU A 398 -19.61 5.94 -18.71
C LEU A 398 -19.13 6.89 -17.60
N LEU A 399 -18.42 7.95 -17.96
CA LEU A 399 -18.04 9.07 -17.09
C LEU A 399 -18.57 10.38 -17.64
N ASN A 400 -19.06 11.25 -16.75
CA ASN A 400 -19.44 12.60 -17.13
C ASN A 400 -18.18 13.49 -17.17
N PRO A 401 -17.76 14.00 -18.35
CA PRO A 401 -16.55 14.82 -18.50
C PRO A 401 -16.59 16.15 -17.72
N ASP A 402 -17.77 16.68 -17.47
CA ASP A 402 -17.95 17.96 -16.79
C ASP A 402 -18.10 17.84 -15.27
N ASN A 403 -18.28 16.63 -14.75
CA ASN A 403 -18.55 16.40 -13.32
C ASN A 403 -17.54 15.42 -12.67
N TYR A 404 -16.34 15.32 -13.21
CA TYR A 404 -15.30 14.52 -12.57
C TYR A 404 -14.76 15.24 -11.33
N LEU A 405 -14.61 14.51 -10.20
CA LEU A 405 -14.27 15.07 -8.88
C LEU A 405 -15.20 16.24 -8.49
N GLY A 406 -16.52 16.07 -8.65
CA GLY A 406 -17.47 17.14 -8.33
C GLY A 406 -17.40 18.34 -9.26
N GLY A 407 -16.83 18.17 -10.47
CA GLY A 407 -16.66 19.24 -11.46
C GLY A 407 -15.37 20.03 -11.33
N LYS A 408 -14.48 19.66 -10.37
CA LYS A 408 -13.16 20.28 -10.16
C LYS A 408 -12.19 19.98 -11.30
N VAL A 409 -12.32 18.83 -11.93
CA VAL A 409 -11.52 18.40 -13.09
C VAL A 409 -12.43 18.19 -14.28
N LYS A 410 -12.14 18.82 -15.40
CA LYS A 410 -12.81 18.61 -16.66
C LYS A 410 -12.01 17.64 -17.52
N LEU A 411 -12.68 16.62 -18.05
CA LEU A 411 -12.04 15.62 -18.88
C LEU A 411 -12.23 15.97 -20.37
N ASP A 412 -11.13 15.89 -21.13
CA ASP A 412 -11.17 16.14 -22.57
C ASP A 412 -11.42 14.86 -23.37
N THR A 413 -12.68 14.65 -23.75
CA THR A 413 -13.09 13.50 -24.55
C THR A 413 -12.47 13.49 -25.95
N ASN A 414 -12.16 14.68 -26.53
CA ASN A 414 -11.56 14.75 -27.85
C ASN A 414 -10.10 14.30 -27.84
N LEU A 415 -9.34 14.64 -26.79
CA LEU A 415 -7.99 14.14 -26.62
C LEU A 415 -7.98 12.63 -26.43
N ALA A 416 -8.87 12.09 -25.60
CA ALA A 416 -9.02 10.64 -25.40
C ALA A 416 -9.34 9.94 -26.74
N LEU A 417 -10.34 10.43 -27.49
CA LEU A 417 -10.70 9.88 -28.80
C LEU A 417 -9.52 9.91 -29.76
N LYS A 418 -8.81 11.04 -29.85
CA LYS A 418 -7.64 11.20 -30.74
C LYS A 418 -6.56 10.17 -30.39
N ALA A 419 -6.18 10.06 -29.12
CA ALA A 419 -5.13 9.14 -28.67
C ALA A 419 -5.51 7.68 -28.91
N ILE A 420 -6.74 7.26 -28.57
CA ILE A 420 -7.25 5.90 -28.82
C ILE A 420 -7.23 5.62 -30.34
N LYS A 421 -7.66 6.56 -31.16
CA LYS A 421 -7.70 6.40 -32.60
C LYS A 421 -6.29 6.21 -33.17
N GLU A 422 -5.40 7.15 -32.96
CA GLU A 422 -4.08 7.17 -33.56
C GLU A 422 -3.16 6.04 -33.05
N LYS A 423 -3.23 5.71 -31.77
CA LYS A 423 -2.29 4.75 -31.16
C LYS A 423 -2.84 3.32 -31.07
N CYS A 424 -4.13 3.13 -31.18
CA CYS A 424 -4.75 1.84 -30.97
C CYS A 424 -5.68 1.41 -32.12
N SER A 425 -6.82 2.06 -32.29
CA SER A 425 -7.87 1.55 -33.16
C SER A 425 -7.50 1.59 -34.64
N ASP A 426 -6.83 2.62 -35.13
CA ASP A 426 -6.35 2.69 -36.53
C ASP A 426 -5.27 1.62 -36.82
N VAL A 427 -4.47 1.25 -35.80
CA VAL A 427 -3.41 0.21 -35.93
C VAL A 427 -4.00 -1.17 -36.28
N ILE A 428 -5.20 -1.46 -35.81
CA ILE A 428 -5.91 -2.74 -36.03
C ILE A 428 -7.11 -2.62 -36.96
N GLY A 429 -7.42 -1.40 -37.45
CA GLY A 429 -8.50 -1.16 -38.40
C GLY A 429 -9.89 -1.31 -37.81
N VAL A 430 -10.08 -0.94 -36.54
CA VAL A 430 -11.35 -1.04 -35.81
C VAL A 430 -11.85 0.36 -35.43
N ASP A 431 -13.15 0.54 -35.35
CA ASP A 431 -13.76 1.77 -34.84
C ASP A 431 -13.33 2.04 -33.35
N PRO A 432 -12.98 3.29 -32.96
CA PRO A 432 -12.48 3.57 -31.60
C PRO A 432 -13.47 3.27 -30.47
N TYR A 433 -14.78 3.35 -30.71
CA TYR A 433 -15.77 2.97 -29.71
C TYR A 433 -15.83 1.45 -29.53
N ARG A 434 -15.82 0.71 -30.65
CA ARG A 434 -15.72 -0.77 -30.64
C ARG A 434 -14.42 -1.25 -30.00
N PHE A 435 -13.32 -0.55 -30.25
CA PHE A 435 -12.05 -0.83 -29.60
C PHE A 435 -12.18 -0.66 -28.08
N SER A 436 -12.73 0.47 -27.64
CA SER A 436 -12.90 0.77 -26.21
C SER A 436 -13.85 -0.22 -25.52
N GLU A 437 -14.91 -0.65 -26.17
CA GLU A 437 -15.81 -1.72 -25.71
C GLU A 437 -15.02 -3.02 -25.47
N GLY A 438 -14.22 -3.45 -26.47
CA GLY A 438 -13.39 -4.63 -26.35
C GLY A 438 -12.34 -4.55 -25.23
N VAL A 439 -11.79 -3.38 -24.97
CA VAL A 439 -10.86 -3.14 -23.82
C VAL A 439 -11.59 -3.33 -22.49
N ILE A 440 -12.83 -2.80 -22.37
CA ILE A 440 -13.64 -2.95 -21.15
C ILE A 440 -14.05 -4.40 -20.93
N ASP A 441 -14.40 -5.12 -21.98
CA ASP A 441 -14.72 -6.55 -21.89
C ASP A 441 -13.50 -7.36 -21.40
N LEU A 442 -12.33 -7.12 -21.97
CA LEU A 442 -11.08 -7.78 -21.55
C LEU A 442 -10.75 -7.55 -20.09
N ILE A 443 -10.90 -6.32 -19.59
CA ILE A 443 -10.59 -6.03 -18.19
C ILE A 443 -11.63 -6.62 -17.25
N ASN A 444 -12.91 -6.62 -17.63
CA ASN A 444 -13.97 -7.26 -16.88
C ASN A 444 -13.75 -8.78 -16.77
N ASP A 445 -13.35 -9.44 -17.86
CA ASP A 445 -13.05 -10.86 -17.85
C ASP A 445 -11.84 -11.17 -16.96
N ARG A 446 -10.80 -10.35 -17.04
CA ARG A 446 -9.60 -10.48 -16.18
C ARG A 446 -9.95 -10.36 -14.69
N MET A 447 -10.75 -9.36 -14.31
CA MET A 447 -11.23 -9.18 -12.94
C MET A 447 -12.13 -10.33 -12.48
N ARG A 448 -13.04 -10.78 -13.34
CA ARG A 448 -13.94 -11.92 -13.08
C ARG A 448 -13.16 -13.20 -12.80
N GLU A 449 -12.18 -13.52 -13.65
CA GLU A 449 -11.36 -14.71 -13.47
C GLU A 449 -10.47 -14.60 -12.22
N HIS A 450 -10.03 -13.40 -11.87
CA HIS A 450 -9.30 -13.19 -10.62
C HIS A 450 -10.18 -13.48 -9.39
N ILE A 451 -11.41 -12.94 -9.33
CA ILE A 451 -12.36 -13.25 -8.24
C ILE A 451 -12.61 -14.75 -8.12
N LYS A 452 -12.86 -15.43 -9.25
CA LYS A 452 -13.06 -16.89 -9.29
C LYS A 452 -11.84 -17.62 -8.72
N THR A 453 -10.65 -17.20 -9.12
CA THR A 453 -9.40 -17.80 -8.66
C THR A 453 -9.24 -17.63 -7.15
N VAL A 454 -9.43 -16.42 -6.62
CA VAL A 454 -9.32 -16.11 -5.19
C VAL A 454 -10.26 -16.99 -4.35
N LEU A 455 -11.48 -17.20 -4.80
CA LEU A 455 -12.44 -18.08 -4.13
C LEU A 455 -12.06 -19.56 -4.30
N SER A 456 -11.80 -19.99 -5.53
CA SER A 456 -11.61 -21.42 -5.86
C SER A 456 -10.36 -22.03 -5.24
N VAL A 457 -9.22 -21.30 -5.22
CA VAL A 457 -7.99 -21.81 -4.60
C VAL A 457 -8.12 -22.02 -3.08
N ARG A 458 -9.11 -21.38 -2.47
CA ARG A 458 -9.45 -21.52 -1.05
C ARG A 458 -10.60 -22.50 -0.80
N GLY A 459 -11.13 -23.12 -1.86
CA GLY A 459 -12.25 -24.06 -1.78
C GLY A 459 -13.61 -23.42 -1.54
N TYR A 460 -13.77 -22.12 -1.85
CA TYR A 460 -15.02 -21.38 -1.66
C TYR A 460 -15.81 -21.26 -2.97
N SER A 461 -17.15 -21.17 -2.85
CA SER A 461 -18.07 -20.95 -3.96
C SER A 461 -18.64 -19.53 -3.92
N PRO A 462 -18.72 -18.83 -5.05
CA PRO A 462 -19.44 -17.55 -5.12
C PRO A 462 -20.88 -17.63 -4.58
N MET A 463 -21.53 -18.78 -4.68
CA MET A 463 -22.90 -19.01 -4.19
C MET A 463 -23.04 -18.80 -2.67
N ASP A 464 -21.95 -18.85 -1.92
CA ASP A 464 -21.96 -18.69 -0.46
C ASP A 464 -21.64 -17.24 -0.03
N TYR A 465 -21.29 -16.38 -0.98
CA TYR A 465 -20.81 -15.01 -0.74
C TYR A 465 -21.72 -13.94 -1.33
N TYR A 466 -21.72 -12.77 -0.70
CA TYR A 466 -22.09 -11.51 -1.34
C TYR A 466 -20.85 -10.87 -1.98
N LEU A 467 -21.01 -10.04 -3.00
CA LEU A 467 -19.95 -9.27 -3.61
C LEU A 467 -20.18 -7.79 -3.35
N ILE A 468 -19.22 -7.12 -2.72
CA ILE A 468 -19.20 -5.67 -2.62
C ILE A 468 -18.13 -5.09 -3.54
N GLY A 469 -18.49 -4.10 -4.36
CA GLY A 469 -17.55 -3.35 -5.19
C GLY A 469 -17.37 -1.93 -4.67
N TYR A 470 -16.12 -1.51 -4.47
CA TYR A 470 -15.77 -0.17 -4.02
C TYR A 470 -14.47 0.33 -4.65
N GLY A 471 -13.95 1.47 -4.15
CA GLY A 471 -12.86 2.20 -4.77
C GLY A 471 -13.35 3.18 -5.84
N GLY A 472 -12.46 4.02 -6.35
CA GLY A 472 -12.82 5.09 -7.27
C GLY A 472 -13.42 4.62 -8.60
N ALA A 473 -13.07 3.41 -9.06
CA ALA A 473 -13.56 2.81 -10.31
C ALA A 473 -14.41 1.56 -10.09
N GLY A 474 -14.38 0.96 -8.90
CA GLY A 474 -15.07 -0.31 -8.61
C GLY A 474 -16.55 -0.34 -9.01
N PRO A 475 -17.38 0.62 -8.57
CA PRO A 475 -18.81 0.64 -8.92
C PRO A 475 -19.07 0.69 -10.42
N LEU A 476 -18.19 1.34 -11.18
CA LEU A 476 -18.32 1.48 -12.63
C LEU A 476 -18.22 0.15 -13.38
N PHE A 477 -17.38 -0.75 -12.90
CA PHE A 477 -17.12 -2.05 -13.52
C PHE A 477 -17.88 -3.20 -12.84
N LEU A 478 -18.49 -2.97 -11.67
CA LEU A 478 -19.09 -4.01 -10.82
C LEU A 478 -20.06 -4.94 -11.58
N ALA A 479 -20.95 -4.38 -12.37
CA ALA A 479 -21.88 -5.17 -13.16
C ALA A 479 -21.18 -6.04 -14.21
N GLY A 480 -20.12 -5.51 -14.84
CA GLY A 480 -19.35 -6.19 -15.88
C GLY A 480 -18.57 -7.40 -15.32
N TYR A 481 -17.74 -7.19 -14.30
CA TYR A 481 -16.93 -8.30 -13.76
C TYR A 481 -17.70 -9.28 -12.88
N SER A 482 -18.87 -8.91 -12.35
CA SER A 482 -19.72 -9.83 -11.60
C SER A 482 -20.65 -10.67 -12.49
N ALA A 483 -20.84 -10.29 -13.75
CA ALA A 483 -21.74 -10.97 -14.66
C ALA A 483 -21.41 -12.46 -14.79
N GLY A 484 -22.43 -13.31 -14.62
CA GLY A 484 -22.30 -14.77 -14.69
C GLY A 484 -21.67 -15.43 -13.46
N LEU A 485 -21.31 -14.69 -12.42
CA LEU A 485 -20.91 -15.23 -11.13
C LEU A 485 -22.14 -15.35 -10.21
N PRO A 486 -22.43 -16.54 -9.67
CA PRO A 486 -23.65 -16.80 -8.91
C PRO A 486 -23.52 -16.34 -7.44
N PHE A 487 -23.18 -15.06 -7.21
CA PHE A 487 -23.19 -14.50 -5.86
C PHE A 487 -24.59 -14.43 -5.28
N LYS A 488 -24.73 -14.49 -3.96
CA LYS A 488 -26.00 -14.27 -3.25
C LYS A 488 -26.59 -12.89 -3.53
N GLY A 489 -25.75 -11.91 -3.71
CA GLY A 489 -26.07 -10.55 -4.07
C GLY A 489 -24.82 -9.77 -4.44
N VAL A 490 -24.98 -8.74 -5.27
CA VAL A 490 -23.91 -7.84 -5.70
C VAL A 490 -24.35 -6.43 -5.39
N PHE A 491 -23.52 -5.67 -4.68
CA PHE A 491 -23.88 -4.34 -4.23
C PHE A 491 -22.66 -3.41 -4.10
N THR A 492 -22.96 -2.13 -4.01
CA THR A 492 -21.98 -1.06 -3.70
C THR A 492 -22.61 -0.06 -2.76
N MET A 493 -21.80 0.81 -2.17
CA MET A 493 -22.27 1.86 -1.26
C MET A 493 -22.27 3.22 -1.95
N PRO A 494 -23.14 4.16 -1.56
CA PRO A 494 -23.12 5.53 -2.10
C PRO A 494 -21.78 6.25 -1.93
N TRP A 495 -21.01 5.86 -0.90
CA TRP A 495 -19.67 6.38 -0.61
C TRP A 495 -18.54 5.43 -1.05
N ALA A 496 -18.79 4.58 -2.02
CA ALA A 496 -17.84 3.56 -2.47
C ALA A 496 -16.48 4.11 -2.87
N ALA A 497 -16.42 5.33 -3.40
CA ALA A 497 -15.16 5.98 -3.77
C ALA A 497 -14.26 6.31 -2.55
N ALA A 498 -14.83 6.44 -1.35
CA ALA A 498 -14.16 6.70 -0.09
C ALA A 498 -14.35 5.52 0.90
N PHE A 499 -14.60 4.31 0.41
CA PHE A 499 -14.94 3.17 1.25
C PHE A 499 -13.75 2.71 2.12
N SER A 500 -12.52 2.81 1.62
CA SER A 500 -11.33 2.47 2.40
C SER A 500 -11.13 3.46 3.54
N SER A 501 -11.34 4.76 3.32
CA SER A 501 -11.30 5.77 4.40
C SER A 501 -12.47 5.61 5.39
N PHE A 502 -13.68 5.20 4.96
CA PHE A 502 -14.76 4.79 5.86
C PHE A 502 -14.31 3.65 6.76
N GLY A 503 -13.68 2.62 6.21
CA GLY A 503 -13.22 1.48 6.99
C GLY A 503 -12.23 1.86 8.10
N THR A 504 -11.43 2.92 7.92
CA THR A 504 -10.53 3.40 8.99
C THR A 504 -11.26 4.05 10.16
N THR A 505 -12.53 4.44 10.00
CA THR A 505 -13.35 5.04 11.07
C THR A 505 -14.14 4.03 11.89
N VAL A 506 -14.24 2.78 11.44
CA VAL A 506 -15.01 1.71 12.08
C VAL A 506 -14.14 0.61 12.69
N ILE A 507 -12.87 0.92 12.95
CA ILE A 507 -11.93 0.00 13.60
C ILE A 507 -12.24 -0.08 15.09
N ASP A 508 -12.32 -1.30 15.65
CA ASP A 508 -12.40 -1.50 17.10
C ASP A 508 -11.08 -1.06 17.76
N TYR A 509 -11.20 -0.20 18.80
CA TYR A 509 -10.09 0.32 19.58
C TYR A 509 -9.71 -0.59 20.74
#